data_eac8a596610d86d66780e5f5605830b2
#
_entry.id   eac8a596610d86d66780e5f5605830b2
#
_cell.length_a   1.000
_cell.length_b   1.000
_cell.length_c   1.000
_cell.angle_alpha   90.00
_cell.angle_beta   90.00
_cell.angle_gamma   90.00
#
_symmetry.space_group_name_H-M   'P 1'
#
loop_
_entity.id
_entity.type
_entity.pdbx_description
1 polymer ?
#
loop_
_entity_poly.entity_id
_entity_poly.type
_entity_poly.pdbx_seq_one_letter_code
_entity_poly.pdbx_strand_id
1 'polypeptide(L)'
;MQPLTGVRVLAVEQYGAGPFGTMYLANQGAEVIKIENPSDGGDMSRAVGPYFLGPEDSEFFHSFNANKKSVTINLQKPEGLAVFHKLVKTADAVSNNLRGDVPEKLGLDYASLKAINPKICLLYTSPSPRD
;
A
#
# COMPACT_ATOMS: atom_id res chain seq x y z
N MET A 1 10.93 -21.65 6.74
CA MET A 1 10.51 -20.33 7.28
C MET A 1 11.20 -19.22 6.49
N GLN A 2 10.46 -18.25 6.07
CA GLN A 2 11.01 -17.09 5.36
C GLN A 2 11.37 -15.98 6.38
N PRO A 3 12.31 -15.07 6.05
CA PRO A 3 12.82 -14.06 6.99
C PRO A 3 11.74 -13.16 7.61
N LEU A 4 10.70 -12.82 6.85
CA LEU A 4 9.65 -11.91 7.28
C LEU A 4 8.31 -12.63 7.60
N THR A 5 8.36 -13.93 7.85
CA THR A 5 7.17 -14.69 8.28
C THR A 5 6.61 -14.07 9.57
N GLY A 6 5.32 -13.75 9.56
CA GLY A 6 4.62 -13.13 10.69
C GLY A 6 4.62 -11.60 10.68
N VAL A 7 5.36 -10.95 9.78
CA VAL A 7 5.33 -9.49 9.59
C VAL A 7 4.17 -9.12 8.69
N ARG A 8 3.37 -8.14 9.10
CA ARG A 8 2.26 -7.58 8.31
C ARG A 8 2.53 -6.15 7.88
N VAL A 9 2.41 -5.89 6.58
CA VAL A 9 2.59 -4.57 5.97
C VAL A 9 1.31 -4.14 5.27
N LEU A 10 0.81 -2.95 5.59
CA LEU A 10 -0.28 -2.31 4.85
C LEU A 10 0.35 -1.39 3.80
N ALA A 11 0.02 -1.60 2.54
CA ALA A 11 0.64 -0.90 1.42
C ALA A 11 -0.37 0.02 0.73
N VAL A 12 -0.28 1.33 1.01
CA VAL A 12 -1.07 2.38 0.34
C VAL A 12 -0.21 2.97 -0.76
N GLU A 13 -0.18 2.30 -1.88
CA GLU A 13 0.81 2.52 -2.91
C GLU A 13 0.21 2.44 -4.31
N GLN A 14 0.88 3.05 -5.28
CA GLN A 14 0.46 3.01 -6.67
C GLN A 14 1.65 2.88 -7.63
N TYR A 15 1.39 2.33 -8.79
CA TYR A 15 2.23 2.29 -9.97
C TYR A 15 3.47 1.41 -9.81
N GLY A 16 4.63 1.98 -9.45
CA GLY A 16 5.94 1.31 -9.56
C GLY A 16 6.74 1.27 -8.26
N ALA A 17 7.24 2.40 -7.78
CA ALA A 17 8.26 2.42 -6.72
C ALA A 17 7.80 1.78 -5.39
N GLY A 18 6.63 2.16 -4.90
CA GLY A 18 6.05 1.55 -3.70
C GLY A 18 5.77 0.06 -3.91
N PRO A 19 4.97 -0.29 -4.96
CA PRO A 19 4.69 -1.70 -5.26
C PRO A 19 5.92 -2.57 -5.45
N PHE A 20 6.96 -2.07 -6.13
CA PHE A 20 8.21 -2.79 -6.30
C PHE A 20 8.89 -3.08 -4.96
N GLY A 21 8.98 -2.08 -4.09
CA GLY A 21 9.58 -2.24 -2.76
C GLY A 21 8.84 -3.25 -1.89
N THR A 22 7.51 -3.12 -1.79
CA THR A 22 6.70 -4.03 -0.96
C THR A 22 6.60 -5.45 -1.53
N MET A 23 6.80 -5.63 -2.84
CA MET A 23 6.91 -6.95 -3.44
C MET A 23 8.12 -7.72 -2.90
N TYR A 24 9.26 -7.06 -2.69
CA TYR A 24 10.42 -7.72 -2.05
C TYR A 24 10.09 -8.19 -0.64
N LEU A 25 9.32 -7.41 0.12
CA LEU A 25 8.89 -7.82 1.46
C LEU A 25 7.95 -9.03 1.38
N ALA A 26 7.00 -9.02 0.45
CA ALA A 26 6.09 -10.14 0.21
C ALA A 26 6.84 -11.42 -0.19
N ASN A 27 7.85 -11.29 -1.08
CA ASN A 27 8.66 -12.41 -1.52
C ASN A 27 9.52 -13.02 -0.39
N GLN A 28 9.76 -12.26 0.66
CA GLN A 28 10.46 -12.73 1.86
C GLN A 28 9.53 -13.23 2.97
N GLY A 29 8.24 -13.34 2.70
CA GLY A 29 7.27 -13.94 3.62
C GLY A 29 6.43 -12.96 4.42
N ALA A 30 6.56 -11.65 4.22
CA ALA A 30 5.65 -10.69 4.82
C ALA A 30 4.25 -10.82 4.24
N GLU A 31 3.24 -10.67 5.09
CA GLU A 31 1.86 -10.49 4.64
C GLU A 31 1.68 -9.04 4.19
N VAL A 32 1.78 -8.79 2.89
CA VAL A 32 1.54 -7.47 2.32
C VAL A 32 0.09 -7.35 1.89
N ILE A 33 -0.63 -6.41 2.50
CA ILE A 33 -2.02 -6.09 2.17
C ILE A 33 -2.03 -4.75 1.44
N LYS A 34 -2.28 -4.81 0.15
CA LYS A 34 -2.40 -3.64 -0.72
C LYS A 34 -3.78 -3.00 -0.55
N ILE A 35 -3.78 -1.72 -0.21
CA ILE A 35 -5.01 -0.93 -0.06
C ILE A 35 -5.25 -0.18 -1.36
N GLU A 36 -6.36 -0.44 -2.01
CA GLU A 36 -6.72 0.16 -3.29
C GLU A 36 -8.00 0.98 -3.17
N ASN A 37 -8.03 2.17 -3.77
CA ASN A 37 -9.21 3.01 -3.75
C ASN A 37 -10.23 2.54 -4.80
N PRO A 38 -11.43 2.11 -4.41
CA PRO A 38 -12.44 1.66 -5.36
C PRO A 38 -12.98 2.77 -6.26
N SER A 39 -12.88 4.03 -5.84
CA SER A 39 -13.35 5.17 -6.64
C SER A 39 -12.49 5.45 -7.86
N ASP A 40 -11.24 5.00 -7.85
CA ASP A 40 -10.26 5.23 -8.93
C ASP A 40 -10.01 3.96 -9.75
N GLY A 41 -10.78 2.89 -9.53
CA GLY A 41 -10.55 1.59 -10.17
C GLY A 41 -9.36 0.82 -9.58
N GLY A 42 -8.87 1.22 -8.41
CA GLY A 42 -7.70 0.61 -7.76
C GLY A 42 -6.38 1.25 -8.17
N ASP A 43 -5.33 0.44 -8.22
CA ASP A 43 -4.01 0.90 -8.66
C ASP A 43 -4.03 1.26 -10.14
N MET A 44 -3.56 2.46 -10.47
CA MET A 44 -3.52 2.95 -11.85
C MET A 44 -2.73 2.04 -12.79
N SER A 45 -1.80 1.25 -12.29
CA SER A 45 -1.02 0.29 -13.08
C SER A 45 -1.87 -0.85 -13.65
N ARG A 46 -3.08 -1.09 -13.12
CA ARG A 46 -4.03 -2.07 -13.68
C ARG A 46 -4.45 -1.73 -15.11
N ALA A 47 -4.41 -0.44 -15.48
CA ALA A 47 -4.76 0.05 -16.81
C ALA A 47 -3.55 0.34 -17.70
N VAL A 48 -2.33 0.01 -17.27
CA VAL A 48 -1.10 0.28 -18.05
C VAL A 48 -0.82 -0.87 -19.01
N GLY A 49 -0.88 -0.58 -20.34
CA GLY A 49 -0.55 -1.53 -21.40
C GLY A 49 0.97 -1.67 -21.65
N PRO A 50 1.36 -2.35 -22.72
CA PRO A 50 0.47 -2.78 -23.81
C PRO A 50 -0.20 -4.15 -23.62
N TYR A 51 0.22 -4.96 -22.65
CA TYR A 51 -0.27 -6.34 -22.50
C TYR A 51 -1.25 -6.46 -21.34
N PHE A 52 -2.37 -7.12 -21.62
CA PHE A 52 -3.44 -7.36 -20.65
C PHE A 52 -3.83 -8.84 -20.64
N LEU A 53 -4.08 -9.39 -19.47
CA LEU A 53 -4.61 -10.73 -19.27
C LEU A 53 -6.15 -10.72 -19.26
N GLY A 54 -6.75 -9.58 -19.05
CA GLY A 54 -8.18 -9.33 -19.02
C GLY A 54 -8.50 -7.84 -18.83
N PRO A 55 -9.77 -7.44 -18.70
CA PRO A 55 -10.14 -6.08 -18.41
C PRO A 55 -9.49 -5.60 -17.10
N GLU A 56 -8.81 -4.46 -17.14
CA GLU A 56 -8.11 -3.89 -15.97
C GLU A 56 -7.14 -4.87 -15.28
N ASP A 57 -6.55 -5.77 -16.07
CA ASP A 57 -5.66 -6.82 -15.59
C ASP A 57 -4.33 -6.80 -16.37
N SER A 58 -3.55 -5.78 -16.11
CA SER A 58 -2.30 -5.48 -16.80
C SER A 58 -1.14 -6.37 -16.32
N GLU A 59 -0.31 -6.84 -17.26
CA GLU A 59 0.96 -7.48 -16.93
C GLU A 59 1.88 -6.57 -16.11
N PHE A 60 1.81 -5.25 -16.35
CA PHE A 60 2.58 -4.28 -15.56
C PHE A 60 2.19 -4.33 -14.09
N PHE A 61 0.88 -4.38 -13.79
CA PHE A 61 0.42 -4.55 -12.42
C PHE A 61 0.94 -5.84 -11.78
N HIS A 62 0.87 -6.96 -12.49
CA HIS A 62 1.37 -8.25 -12.01
C HIS A 62 2.87 -8.26 -11.73
N SER A 63 3.65 -7.53 -12.53
CA SER A 63 5.11 -7.45 -12.39
C SER A 63 5.57 -6.87 -11.05
N PHE A 64 4.71 -6.06 -10.39
CA PHE A 64 5.06 -5.38 -9.14
C PHE A 64 4.21 -5.79 -7.94
N ASN A 65 3.25 -6.69 -8.12
CA ASN A 65 2.29 -7.00 -7.07
C ASN A 65 2.16 -8.50 -6.74
N ALA A 66 3.15 -9.30 -7.15
CA ALA A 66 3.20 -10.71 -6.82
C ALA A 66 3.18 -10.93 -5.29
N ASN A 67 2.51 -11.99 -4.86
CA ASN A 67 2.40 -12.44 -3.46
C ASN A 67 1.72 -11.46 -2.50
N LYS A 68 1.06 -10.43 -3.00
CA LYS A 68 0.27 -9.51 -2.18
C LYS A 68 -1.20 -9.92 -2.12
N LYS A 69 -1.84 -9.56 -1.01
CA LYS A 69 -3.30 -9.52 -0.91
C LYS A 69 -3.79 -8.14 -1.28
N SER A 70 -4.93 -8.02 -1.95
CA SER A 70 -5.56 -6.74 -2.27
C SER A 70 -6.88 -6.61 -1.53
N VAL A 71 -7.14 -5.40 -1.01
CA VAL A 71 -8.42 -5.02 -0.42
C VAL A 71 -8.78 -3.60 -0.88
N THR A 72 -10.04 -3.40 -1.22
CA THR A 72 -10.53 -2.09 -1.63
C THR A 72 -11.07 -1.32 -0.43
N ILE A 73 -10.44 -0.18 -0.13
CA ILE A 73 -10.85 0.72 0.95
C ILE A 73 -10.71 2.15 0.46
N ASN A 74 -11.78 2.94 0.55
CA ASN A 74 -11.72 4.37 0.26
C ASN A 74 -11.32 5.13 1.54
N LEU A 75 -10.04 5.53 1.63
CA LEU A 75 -9.49 6.27 2.77
C LEU A 75 -9.98 7.72 2.87
N GLN A 76 -10.66 8.23 1.86
CA GLN A 76 -11.28 9.56 1.88
C GLN A 76 -12.66 9.55 2.57
N LYS A 77 -13.19 8.37 2.86
CA LYS A 77 -14.46 8.17 3.55
C LYS A 77 -14.23 7.79 5.01
N PRO A 78 -14.99 8.36 5.96
CA PRO A 78 -14.84 8.04 7.39
C PRO A 78 -14.95 6.54 7.68
N GLU A 79 -15.86 5.86 7.02
CA GLU A 79 -16.10 4.43 7.19
C GLU A 79 -14.89 3.60 6.72
N GLY A 80 -14.33 3.98 5.55
CA GLY A 80 -13.13 3.34 5.03
C GLY A 80 -11.92 3.57 5.92
N LEU A 81 -11.74 4.81 6.39
CA LEU A 81 -10.67 5.14 7.32
C LEU A 81 -10.80 4.36 8.64
N ALA A 82 -12.00 4.17 9.15
CA ALA A 82 -12.24 3.38 10.36
C ALA A 82 -11.84 1.90 10.16
N VAL A 83 -12.12 1.33 9.01
CA VAL A 83 -11.67 -0.04 8.66
C VAL A 83 -10.15 -0.10 8.58
N PHE A 84 -9.53 0.87 7.91
CA PHE A 84 -8.07 0.95 7.81
C PHE A 84 -7.41 1.07 9.18
N HIS A 85 -7.95 1.86 10.09
CA HIS A 85 -7.44 1.99 11.46
C HIS A 85 -7.48 0.67 12.23
N LYS A 86 -8.49 -0.18 11.99
CA LYS A 86 -8.52 -1.53 12.58
C LYS A 86 -7.38 -2.40 12.03
N LEU A 87 -7.08 -2.29 10.76
CA LEU A 87 -5.93 -2.99 10.16
C LEU A 87 -4.60 -2.48 10.72
N VAL A 88 -4.44 -1.16 10.89
CA VAL A 88 -3.23 -0.55 11.47
C VAL A 88 -2.91 -1.10 12.86
N LYS A 89 -3.91 -1.37 13.68
CA LYS A 89 -3.72 -1.98 15.01
C LYS A 89 -3.07 -3.36 14.96
N THR A 90 -3.18 -4.05 13.85
CA THR A 90 -2.66 -5.42 13.66
C THR A 90 -1.41 -5.46 12.78
N ALA A 91 -0.97 -4.33 12.27
CA ALA A 91 0.15 -4.24 11.34
C ALA A 91 1.46 -3.88 12.04
N ASP A 92 2.56 -4.30 11.46
CA ASP A 92 3.91 -3.93 11.88
C ASP A 92 4.39 -2.68 11.14
N ALA A 93 3.96 -2.50 9.89
CA ALA A 93 4.34 -1.36 9.09
C ALA A 93 3.21 -0.89 8.16
N VAL A 94 3.25 0.41 7.85
CA VAL A 94 2.48 1.02 6.76
C VAL A 94 3.47 1.56 5.74
N SER A 95 3.26 1.22 4.48
CA SER A 95 4.06 1.73 3.35
C SER A 95 3.21 2.62 2.47
N ASN A 96 3.77 3.73 1.99
CA ASN A 96 3.15 4.54 0.96
C ASN A 96 4.20 5.16 0.02
N ASN A 97 3.78 5.46 -1.20
CA ASN A 97 4.54 6.23 -2.16
C ASN A 97 3.73 7.42 -2.69
N LEU A 98 2.85 7.93 -1.86
CA LEU A 98 2.04 9.11 -2.16
C LEU A 98 2.91 10.36 -2.06
N ARG A 99 2.63 11.34 -2.91
CA ARG A 99 3.43 12.56 -2.97
C ARG A 99 2.93 13.64 -2.01
N GLY A 100 3.85 14.51 -1.59
CA GLY A 100 3.56 15.77 -0.92
C GLY A 100 2.74 15.60 0.36
N ASP A 101 1.67 16.35 0.45
CA ASP A 101 0.78 16.43 1.61
C ASP A 101 -0.35 15.38 1.65
N VAL A 102 -0.44 14.54 0.62
CA VAL A 102 -1.48 13.50 0.53
C VAL A 102 -1.46 12.53 1.72
N PRO A 103 -0.31 12.04 2.18
CA PRO A 103 -0.26 11.17 3.35
C PRO A 103 -0.88 11.82 4.60
N GLU A 104 -0.57 13.07 4.88
CA GLU A 104 -1.14 13.79 6.03
C GLU A 104 -2.67 13.95 5.91
N LYS A 105 -3.15 14.32 4.72
CA LYS A 105 -4.59 14.45 4.45
C LYS A 105 -5.37 13.15 4.62
N LEU A 106 -4.72 12.01 4.39
CA LEU A 106 -5.31 10.68 4.55
C LEU A 106 -5.04 10.07 5.93
N GLY A 107 -4.34 10.76 6.83
CA GLY A 107 -3.98 10.23 8.13
C GLY A 107 -2.93 9.11 8.08
N LEU A 108 -2.07 9.13 7.06
CA LEU A 108 -0.98 8.17 6.85
C LEU A 108 0.37 8.70 7.33
N ASP A 109 0.42 9.88 7.91
CA ASP A 109 1.62 10.41 8.53
C ASP A 109 1.96 9.64 9.81
N TYR A 110 3.23 9.69 10.19
CA TYR A 110 3.71 8.90 11.33
C TYR A 110 2.99 9.24 12.64
N ALA A 111 2.72 10.51 12.91
CA ALA A 111 2.04 10.92 14.13
C ALA A 111 0.62 10.33 14.24
N SER A 112 -0.14 10.37 13.16
CA SER A 112 -1.48 9.79 13.07
C SER A 112 -1.47 8.27 13.26
N LEU A 113 -0.56 7.58 12.60
CA LEU A 113 -0.44 6.12 12.69
C LEU A 113 0.05 5.66 14.07
N LYS A 114 1.02 6.37 14.64
CA LYS A 114 1.55 6.08 15.98
C LYS A 114 0.49 6.24 17.07
N ALA A 115 -0.42 7.18 16.92
CA ALA A 115 -1.54 7.36 17.85
C ALA A 115 -2.46 6.13 17.88
N ILE A 116 -2.55 5.38 16.78
CA ILE A 116 -3.37 4.17 16.67
C ILE A 116 -2.59 2.94 17.11
N ASN A 117 -1.33 2.83 16.71
CA ASN A 117 -0.45 1.72 17.00
C ASN A 117 0.95 2.26 17.34
N PRO A 118 1.33 2.34 18.62
CA PRO A 118 2.61 2.91 19.05
C PRO A 118 3.86 2.19 18.52
N LYS A 119 3.71 0.95 18.06
CA LYS A 119 4.80 0.14 17.51
C LYS A 119 4.93 0.21 15.99
N ILE A 120 4.04 0.97 15.32
CA ILE A 120 4.00 1.01 13.87
C ILE A 120 5.29 1.59 13.27
N CYS A 121 5.75 0.97 12.21
CA CYS A 121 6.80 1.51 11.34
C CYS A 121 6.17 2.17 10.12
N LEU A 122 6.67 3.32 9.70
CA LEU A 122 6.26 3.98 8.47
C LEU A 122 7.37 3.90 7.44
N LEU A 123 7.05 3.31 6.29
CA LEU A 123 7.90 3.23 5.12
C LEU A 123 7.34 4.12 4.02
N TYR A 124 8.16 5.01 3.47
CA TYR A 124 7.76 5.85 2.36
C TYR A 124 8.95 6.06 1.41
N THR A 125 8.66 6.43 0.18
CA THR A 125 9.69 6.72 -0.82
C THR A 125 10.52 7.93 -0.42
N SER A 126 11.79 7.95 -0.83
CA SER A 126 12.66 9.10 -0.63
C SER A 126 12.04 10.36 -1.26
N PRO A 127 12.21 11.53 -0.64
CA PRO A 127 11.72 12.77 -1.22
C PRO A 127 12.36 13.01 -2.59
N SER A 128 11.51 13.44 -3.52
CA SER A 128 11.96 13.88 -4.84
C SER A 128 12.46 15.34 -4.76
N PRO A 129 13.40 15.77 -5.59
CA PRO A 129 13.76 17.18 -5.68
C PRO A 129 12.60 18.10 -6.07
N ARG A 130 11.46 17.54 -6.46
CA ARG A 130 10.22 18.26 -6.80
C ARG A 130 9.22 18.32 -5.66
N ASP A 131 9.47 17.61 -4.62
CA ASP A 131 8.64 17.58 -3.40
C ASP A 131 9.18 18.60 -2.41
#